data_6a05c7eac06dc38fb9b319ef3e19f997
#
_entry.id   6a05c7eac06dc38fb9b319ef3e19f997
#
_cell.length_a   1.000
_cell.length_b   1.000
_cell.length_c   1.000
_cell.angle_alpha   90.00
_cell.angle_beta   90.00
_cell.angle_gamma   90.00
#
_symmetry.space_group_name_H-M   'P 1'
#
loop_
_entity.id
_entity.type
_entity.pdbx_description
1 polymer ?
#
loop_
_entity_poly.entity_id
_entity_poly.type
_entity_poly.pdbx_seq_one_letter_code
_entity_poly.pdbx_strand_id
1 'polypeptide(L)'
;MKKVLILGSGALKIGEAGEFDYSGSQAIKSLKEEGIKTVLVNPNIATIQTSKFLADTVYFLPVNDFFVEKIIAKEKPDGILLSFGGQTALNCGIELYKKRILRKYKVEVLGTPILGIILTEDRSKFANHLRKIGLPIPQSDTATTTREAIKIAQNIGYPVMARTGFALGGQGSGVAYNNRELQEIVRHALSFAPQILIEKYLHHYKEIEYEVVRDKYDNCITVCNMENMDPMGIHTGESIVVAPSQTLNNFEYQTLRNAAIKIARSLNIIGECNVQFALNPNPKSQIPNPKQYPNSNNQNSKRFEHLNFEDSNLFGNWKLEIGNSPLEYYVIEVNARLSRSSALASKATGYPLAYVAAKLSLGKNLIDIKNKVTQVTQSCFEPALDYIVVKIPRWDIEKFRGADEKIGSSMKSVGEVMGIGRTFEEAYQKAIRMLDLDFEGATDKVMPVSYTHLTLPTTPYV
;
A
#
# COMPACT_ATOMS: atom_id res chain seq x y z
N MET A 1 -11.10 18.18 -22.11
CA MET A 1 -11.93 17.10 -21.53
C MET A 1 -13.15 17.69 -20.88
N LYS A 2 -14.35 17.19 -21.20
CA LYS A 2 -15.62 17.78 -20.73
C LYS A 2 -16.40 16.82 -19.81
N LYS A 3 -16.26 15.52 -20.01
CA LYS A 3 -16.99 14.50 -19.27
C LYS A 3 -16.11 13.29 -18.96
N VAL A 4 -16.14 12.82 -17.71
CA VAL A 4 -15.35 11.67 -17.24
C VAL A 4 -16.24 10.65 -16.58
N LEU A 5 -16.03 9.38 -16.93
CA LEU A 5 -16.65 8.23 -16.31
C LEU A 5 -15.77 7.74 -15.15
N ILE A 6 -16.36 7.56 -13.98
CA ILE A 6 -15.70 7.06 -12.77
C ILE A 6 -16.30 5.70 -12.45
N LEU A 7 -15.46 4.68 -12.32
CA LEU A 7 -15.87 3.38 -11.84
C LEU A 7 -15.72 3.33 -10.32
N GLY A 8 -16.81 3.09 -9.62
CA GLY A 8 -16.84 2.88 -8.17
C GLY A 8 -16.38 1.47 -7.79
N SER A 9 -16.30 1.20 -6.50
CA SER A 9 -15.83 -0.08 -5.94
C SER A 9 -16.81 -1.25 -6.10
N GLY A 10 -18.02 -0.96 -6.51
CA GLY A 10 -19.06 -2.00 -6.62
C GLY A 10 -19.79 -2.23 -5.29
N ALA A 11 -20.40 -3.38 -5.14
CA ALA A 11 -20.99 -3.80 -3.87
C ALA A 11 -19.92 -3.96 -2.81
N LEU A 12 -20.22 -3.57 -1.57
CA LEU A 12 -19.28 -3.71 -0.45
C LEU A 12 -18.87 -5.17 -0.28
N LYS A 13 -17.57 -5.38 -0.18
CA LYS A 13 -16.95 -6.67 0.13
C LYS A 13 -15.94 -6.47 1.25
N ILE A 14 -15.65 -7.52 2.00
CA ILE A 14 -14.48 -7.53 2.87
C ILE A 14 -13.26 -7.26 2.00
N GLY A 15 -12.49 -6.21 2.31
CA GLY A 15 -11.36 -5.77 1.49
C GLY A 15 -11.62 -4.58 0.57
N GLU A 16 -12.88 -4.20 0.35
CA GLU A 16 -13.29 -3.02 -0.42
C GLU A 16 -14.34 -2.22 0.36
N ALA A 17 -13.93 -1.61 1.48
CA ALA A 17 -14.84 -0.88 2.36
C ALA A 17 -14.72 0.65 2.21
N GLY A 18 -14.79 1.38 3.32
CA GLY A 18 -14.87 2.84 3.37
C GLY A 18 -13.71 3.60 2.71
N GLU A 19 -12.53 2.98 2.58
CA GLU A 19 -11.36 3.58 1.96
C GLU A 19 -11.58 3.93 0.47
N PHE A 20 -12.33 3.09 -0.25
CA PHE A 20 -12.68 3.38 -1.65
C PHE A 20 -13.86 4.35 -1.76
N ASP A 21 -14.68 4.44 -0.73
CA ASP A 21 -15.67 5.50 -0.61
C ASP A 21 -15.01 6.87 -0.54
N TYR A 22 -14.00 7.00 0.32
CA TYR A 22 -13.19 8.21 0.41
C TYR A 22 -12.50 8.55 -0.92
N SER A 23 -11.78 7.61 -1.52
CA SER A 23 -10.99 7.88 -2.72
C SER A 23 -11.85 8.24 -3.93
N GLY A 24 -12.96 7.55 -4.16
CA GLY A 24 -13.89 7.89 -5.23
C GLY A 24 -14.58 9.25 -5.04
N SER A 25 -14.94 9.58 -3.80
CA SER A 25 -15.53 10.88 -3.46
C SER A 25 -14.55 12.03 -3.71
N GLN A 26 -13.28 11.87 -3.32
CA GLN A 26 -12.24 12.86 -3.59
C GLN A 26 -11.95 13.01 -5.09
N ALA A 27 -12.00 11.91 -5.85
CA ALA A 27 -11.87 11.97 -7.30
C ALA A 27 -13.01 12.80 -7.94
N ILE A 28 -14.26 12.53 -7.58
CA ILE A 28 -15.42 13.26 -8.09
C ILE A 28 -15.30 14.76 -7.77
N LYS A 29 -14.97 15.08 -6.51
CA LYS A 29 -14.76 16.47 -6.07
C LYS A 29 -13.67 17.16 -6.88
N SER A 30 -12.54 16.48 -7.06
CA SER A 30 -11.39 16.99 -7.81
C SER A 30 -11.72 17.30 -9.27
N LEU A 31 -12.51 16.44 -9.92
CA LEU A 31 -12.98 16.62 -11.29
C LEU A 31 -13.96 17.81 -11.41
N LYS A 32 -14.90 17.94 -10.47
CA LYS A 32 -15.87 19.05 -10.46
C LYS A 32 -15.18 20.39 -10.26
N GLU A 33 -14.15 20.48 -9.45
CA GLU A 33 -13.32 21.69 -9.30
C GLU A 33 -12.64 22.13 -10.62
N GLU A 34 -12.39 21.19 -11.53
CA GLU A 34 -11.87 21.48 -12.88
C GLU A 34 -12.98 21.73 -13.91
N GLY A 35 -14.24 21.82 -13.48
CA GLY A 35 -15.37 22.04 -14.35
C GLY A 35 -15.75 20.85 -15.25
N ILE A 36 -15.30 19.64 -14.87
CA ILE A 36 -15.53 18.41 -15.62
C ILE A 36 -16.83 17.76 -15.15
N LYS A 37 -17.71 17.41 -16.08
CA LYS A 37 -18.91 16.63 -15.79
C LYS A 37 -18.55 15.21 -15.39
N THR A 38 -19.16 14.71 -14.32
CA THR A 38 -18.86 13.44 -13.72
C THR A 38 -20.01 12.44 -13.89
N VAL A 39 -19.67 11.25 -14.39
CA VAL A 39 -20.60 10.10 -14.46
C VAL A 39 -20.04 9.00 -13.59
N LEU A 40 -20.79 8.58 -12.59
CA LEU A 40 -20.41 7.52 -11.65
C LEU A 40 -21.20 6.24 -11.95
N VAL A 41 -20.50 5.10 -11.95
CA VAL A 41 -21.13 3.77 -11.93
C VAL A 41 -20.79 3.09 -10.60
N ASN A 42 -21.80 2.91 -9.75
CA ASN A 42 -21.62 2.22 -8.47
C ASN A 42 -22.98 1.65 -8.01
N PRO A 43 -23.12 0.32 -7.83
CA PRO A 43 -24.37 -0.28 -7.35
C PRO A 43 -24.63 -0.06 -5.86
N ASN A 44 -23.62 0.39 -5.10
CA ASN A 44 -23.74 0.60 -3.66
C ASN A 44 -24.59 1.84 -3.37
N ILE A 45 -25.70 1.65 -2.69
CA ILE A 45 -26.61 2.73 -2.26
C ILE A 45 -26.20 3.36 -0.92
N ALA A 46 -25.31 2.68 -0.17
CA ALA A 46 -24.86 3.11 1.16
C ALA A 46 -23.47 3.78 1.12
N THR A 47 -23.20 4.53 0.07
CA THR A 47 -21.95 5.26 -0.11
C THR A 47 -22.22 6.74 -0.39
N ILE A 48 -21.37 7.62 0.13
CA ILE A 48 -21.44 9.03 -0.16
C ILE A 48 -21.20 9.33 -1.65
N GLN A 49 -20.48 8.47 -2.38
CA GLN A 49 -20.24 8.63 -3.82
C GLN A 49 -21.52 8.75 -4.62
N THR A 50 -22.55 7.96 -4.25
CA THR A 50 -23.83 7.93 -4.93
C THR A 50 -24.81 8.98 -4.43
N SER A 51 -24.38 9.87 -3.53
CA SER A 51 -25.19 10.98 -3.05
C SER A 51 -25.55 11.92 -4.19
N LYS A 52 -26.80 12.41 -4.16
CA LYS A 52 -27.41 13.24 -5.21
C LYS A 52 -26.60 14.50 -5.58
N PHE A 53 -25.73 14.97 -4.66
CA PHE A 53 -25.01 16.23 -4.85
C PHE A 53 -23.53 16.03 -5.23
N LEU A 54 -23.03 14.79 -5.26
CA LEU A 54 -21.61 14.55 -5.48
C LEU A 54 -21.31 14.40 -6.97
N ALA A 55 -21.73 13.33 -7.64
CA ALA A 55 -21.58 13.18 -9.09
C ALA A 55 -22.75 13.80 -9.85
N ASP A 56 -22.52 14.29 -11.09
CA ASP A 56 -23.57 14.90 -11.91
C ASP A 56 -24.57 13.85 -12.42
N THR A 57 -24.08 12.63 -12.70
CA THR A 57 -24.92 11.50 -13.11
C THR A 57 -24.46 10.25 -12.37
N VAL A 58 -25.40 9.50 -11.79
CA VAL A 58 -25.12 8.25 -11.08
C VAL A 58 -25.89 7.11 -11.72
N TYR A 59 -25.20 6.02 -12.02
CA TYR A 59 -25.76 4.74 -12.46
C TYR A 59 -25.61 3.68 -11.36
N PHE A 60 -26.72 3.26 -10.79
CA PHE A 60 -26.78 2.16 -9.82
C PHE A 60 -26.77 0.81 -10.57
N LEU A 61 -25.63 0.52 -11.20
CA LEU A 61 -25.45 -0.67 -12.04
C LEU A 61 -24.14 -1.38 -11.65
N PRO A 62 -24.05 -2.71 -11.88
CA PRO A 62 -22.83 -3.46 -11.66
C PRO A 62 -21.63 -2.87 -12.44
N VAL A 63 -20.47 -2.83 -11.79
CA VAL A 63 -19.21 -2.38 -12.42
C VAL A 63 -18.61 -3.56 -13.18
N ASN A 64 -19.13 -3.81 -14.39
CA ASN A 64 -18.61 -4.78 -15.33
C ASN A 64 -18.66 -4.24 -16.77
N ASP A 65 -17.96 -4.90 -17.67
CA ASP A 65 -17.82 -4.46 -19.05
C ASP A 65 -19.14 -4.34 -19.80
N PHE A 66 -20.11 -5.22 -19.55
CA PHE A 66 -21.42 -5.19 -20.22
C PHE A 66 -22.23 -3.93 -19.91
N PHE A 67 -22.37 -3.58 -18.63
CA PHE A 67 -23.13 -2.39 -18.24
C PHE A 67 -22.33 -1.12 -18.54
N VAL A 68 -21.02 -1.14 -18.32
CA VAL A 68 -20.15 0.01 -18.54
C VAL A 68 -20.07 0.35 -20.02
N GLU A 69 -20.04 -0.63 -20.95
CA GLU A 69 -20.12 -0.35 -22.39
C GLU A 69 -21.41 0.40 -22.76
N LYS A 70 -22.56 -0.01 -22.21
CA LYS A 70 -23.86 0.68 -22.47
C LYS A 70 -23.85 2.11 -21.96
N ILE A 71 -23.24 2.33 -20.78
CA ILE A 71 -23.10 3.70 -20.23
C ILE A 71 -22.17 4.53 -21.08
N ILE A 72 -21.04 3.99 -21.53
CA ILE A 72 -20.11 4.67 -22.44
C ILE A 72 -20.81 5.06 -23.74
N ALA A 73 -21.59 4.16 -24.34
CA ALA A 73 -22.34 4.42 -25.56
C ALA A 73 -23.37 5.56 -25.40
N LYS A 74 -24.05 5.62 -24.23
CA LYS A 74 -25.06 6.63 -23.89
C LYS A 74 -24.42 7.98 -23.53
N GLU A 75 -23.47 7.96 -22.60
CA GLU A 75 -22.88 9.17 -21.99
C GLU A 75 -21.77 9.79 -22.82
N LYS A 76 -21.10 9.00 -23.66
CA LYS A 76 -19.97 9.41 -24.51
C LYS A 76 -18.91 10.18 -23.73
N PRO A 77 -18.34 9.62 -22.64
CA PRO A 77 -17.32 10.30 -21.87
C PRO A 77 -16.02 10.44 -22.68
N ASP A 78 -15.28 11.51 -22.44
CA ASP A 78 -13.95 11.70 -23.04
C ASP A 78 -12.90 10.78 -22.40
N GLY A 79 -13.06 10.48 -21.10
CA GLY A 79 -12.12 9.64 -20.35
C GLY A 79 -12.79 8.81 -19.26
N ILE A 80 -12.03 7.84 -18.76
CA ILE A 80 -12.43 6.93 -17.69
C ILE A 80 -11.35 6.86 -16.59
N LEU A 81 -11.77 6.93 -15.32
CA LEU A 81 -10.92 6.73 -14.15
C LEU A 81 -11.11 5.33 -13.60
N LEU A 82 -10.00 4.58 -13.45
CA LEU A 82 -9.98 3.20 -12.99
C LEU A 82 -9.40 3.06 -11.56
N SER A 83 -8.45 3.91 -11.17
CA SER A 83 -7.64 3.74 -9.95
C SER A 83 -8.35 4.12 -8.64
N PHE A 84 -9.63 4.49 -8.68
CA PHE A 84 -10.38 5.00 -7.52
C PHE A 84 -11.48 4.06 -7.02
N GLY A 85 -11.75 2.97 -7.74
CA GLY A 85 -12.80 2.01 -7.42
C GLY A 85 -12.28 0.61 -7.07
N GLY A 86 -11.07 0.50 -6.54
CA GLY A 86 -10.49 -0.75 -6.10
C GLY A 86 -10.26 -1.77 -7.23
N GLN A 87 -10.14 -3.03 -6.85
CA GLN A 87 -9.88 -4.12 -7.78
C GLN A 87 -11.01 -4.32 -8.80
N THR A 88 -12.25 -4.09 -8.37
CA THR A 88 -13.43 -4.21 -9.23
C THR A 88 -13.34 -3.27 -10.44
N ALA A 89 -12.94 -2.02 -10.21
CA ALA A 89 -12.78 -1.03 -11.29
C ALA A 89 -11.62 -1.36 -12.23
N LEU A 90 -10.46 -1.79 -11.69
CA LEU A 90 -9.31 -2.21 -12.50
C LEU A 90 -9.64 -3.40 -13.40
N ASN A 91 -10.26 -4.45 -12.84
CA ASN A 91 -10.66 -5.63 -13.61
C ASN A 91 -11.64 -5.28 -14.73
N CYS A 92 -12.64 -4.42 -14.45
CA CYS A 92 -13.55 -3.92 -15.48
C CYS A 92 -12.80 -3.16 -16.58
N GLY A 93 -11.87 -2.28 -16.21
CA GLY A 93 -11.05 -1.52 -17.17
C GLY A 93 -10.21 -2.42 -18.09
N ILE A 94 -9.63 -3.48 -17.53
CA ILE A 94 -8.86 -4.48 -18.29
C ILE A 94 -9.75 -5.20 -19.31
N GLU A 95 -10.97 -5.61 -18.91
CA GLU A 95 -11.90 -6.27 -19.82
C GLU A 95 -12.42 -5.34 -20.91
N LEU A 96 -12.73 -4.08 -20.58
CA LEU A 96 -13.06 -3.06 -21.59
C LEU A 96 -11.95 -2.86 -22.62
N TYR A 97 -10.69 -2.88 -22.18
CA TYR A 97 -9.52 -2.77 -23.05
C TYR A 97 -9.36 -4.01 -23.95
N LYS A 98 -9.40 -5.23 -23.37
CA LYS A 98 -9.30 -6.48 -24.11
C LYS A 98 -10.38 -6.62 -25.20
N LYS A 99 -11.61 -6.23 -24.89
CA LYS A 99 -12.75 -6.20 -25.81
C LYS A 99 -12.73 -5.02 -26.80
N ARG A 100 -11.68 -4.17 -26.74
CA ARG A 100 -11.51 -2.98 -27.58
C ARG A 100 -12.64 -1.94 -27.46
N ILE A 101 -13.42 -1.96 -26.38
CA ILE A 101 -14.54 -1.07 -26.14
C ILE A 101 -14.04 0.37 -25.99
N LEU A 102 -12.97 0.60 -25.21
CA LEU A 102 -12.38 1.94 -25.03
C LEU A 102 -11.96 2.54 -26.37
N ARG A 103 -11.34 1.74 -27.25
CA ARG A 103 -10.95 2.18 -28.61
C ARG A 103 -12.16 2.45 -29.50
N LYS A 104 -13.18 1.59 -29.46
CA LYS A 104 -14.43 1.73 -30.24
C LYS A 104 -15.11 3.07 -29.98
N TYR A 105 -15.18 3.48 -28.74
CA TYR A 105 -15.84 4.72 -28.30
C TYR A 105 -14.88 5.91 -28.09
N LYS A 106 -13.58 5.73 -28.37
CA LYS A 106 -12.53 6.75 -28.21
C LYS A 106 -12.45 7.31 -26.78
N VAL A 107 -12.58 6.45 -25.77
CA VAL A 107 -12.48 6.81 -24.35
C VAL A 107 -11.04 6.65 -23.90
N GLU A 108 -10.46 7.72 -23.34
CA GLU A 108 -9.10 7.73 -22.81
C GLU A 108 -9.06 7.16 -21.38
N VAL A 109 -8.11 6.29 -21.07
CA VAL A 109 -7.83 5.87 -19.69
C VAL A 109 -7.01 6.97 -19.02
N LEU A 110 -7.57 7.58 -18.00
CA LEU A 110 -6.96 8.67 -17.25
C LEU A 110 -6.12 8.13 -16.08
N GLY A 111 -4.95 8.74 -15.89
CA GLY A 111 -4.00 8.30 -14.88
C GLY A 111 -3.07 7.21 -15.41
N THR A 112 -2.80 6.20 -14.61
CA THR A 112 -1.89 5.10 -14.98
C THR A 112 -2.37 4.39 -16.25
N PRO A 113 -1.50 4.26 -17.29
CA PRO A 113 -1.86 3.57 -18.53
C PRO A 113 -2.29 2.13 -18.28
N ILE A 114 -3.29 1.67 -19.04
CA ILE A 114 -3.85 0.32 -18.89
C ILE A 114 -2.81 -0.81 -18.95
N LEU A 115 -1.73 -0.63 -19.72
CA LEU A 115 -0.64 -1.59 -19.79
C LEU A 115 0.16 -1.67 -18.48
N GLY A 116 0.34 -0.53 -17.80
CA GLY A 116 0.94 -0.48 -16.47
C GLY A 116 0.07 -1.24 -15.45
N ILE A 117 -1.25 -1.04 -15.50
CA ILE A 117 -2.20 -1.77 -14.66
C ILE A 117 -2.12 -3.28 -14.94
N ILE A 118 -2.13 -3.71 -16.21
CA ILE A 118 -2.01 -5.13 -16.57
C ILE A 118 -0.70 -5.74 -16.07
N LEU A 119 0.40 -4.97 -16.08
CA LEU A 119 1.69 -5.44 -15.57
C LEU A 119 1.66 -5.69 -14.05
N THR A 120 0.95 -4.87 -13.29
CA THR A 120 0.84 -5.06 -11.83
C THR A 120 -0.09 -6.21 -11.45
N GLU A 121 -1.19 -6.40 -12.21
CA GLU A 121 -2.20 -7.42 -11.93
C GLU A 121 -1.78 -8.84 -12.32
N ASP A 122 -0.98 -8.99 -13.37
CA ASP A 122 -0.47 -10.27 -13.84
C ASP A 122 0.83 -10.62 -13.11
N ARG A 123 0.77 -11.52 -12.15
CA ARG A 123 1.90 -11.90 -11.29
C ARG A 123 3.13 -12.33 -12.08
N SER A 124 2.95 -13.07 -13.17
CA SER A 124 4.07 -13.54 -14.01
C SER A 124 4.72 -12.39 -14.78
N LYS A 125 3.91 -11.50 -15.37
CA LYS A 125 4.42 -10.31 -16.06
C LYS A 125 5.11 -9.36 -15.10
N PHE A 126 4.54 -9.16 -13.92
CA PHE A 126 5.11 -8.34 -12.88
C PHE A 126 6.48 -8.84 -12.42
N ALA A 127 6.59 -10.13 -12.10
CA ALA A 127 7.85 -10.77 -11.73
C ALA A 127 8.92 -10.60 -12.81
N ASN A 128 8.56 -10.84 -14.08
CA ASN A 128 9.47 -10.65 -15.20
C ASN A 128 9.89 -9.19 -15.40
N HIS A 129 8.97 -8.24 -15.20
CA HIS A 129 9.26 -6.82 -15.26
C HIS A 129 10.26 -6.40 -14.19
N LEU A 130 10.05 -6.81 -12.94
CA LEU A 130 10.94 -6.49 -11.82
C LEU A 130 12.36 -7.06 -12.04
N ARG A 131 12.47 -8.30 -12.52
CA ARG A 131 13.79 -8.88 -12.90
C ARG A 131 14.50 -8.04 -13.95
N LYS A 132 13.79 -7.58 -14.99
CA LYS A 132 14.36 -6.74 -16.07
C LYS A 132 14.91 -5.41 -15.54
N ILE A 133 14.27 -4.82 -14.55
CA ILE A 133 14.74 -3.57 -13.94
C ILE A 133 15.71 -3.81 -12.76
N GLY A 134 16.12 -5.07 -12.52
CA GLY A 134 17.12 -5.43 -11.52
C GLY A 134 16.64 -5.26 -10.07
N LEU A 135 15.36 -5.49 -9.79
CA LEU A 135 14.81 -5.50 -8.44
C LEU A 135 14.56 -6.93 -7.97
N PRO A 136 14.88 -7.25 -6.70
CA PRO A 136 14.75 -8.58 -6.16
C PRO A 136 13.27 -8.93 -5.91
N ILE A 137 12.90 -10.15 -6.29
CA ILE A 137 11.61 -10.77 -5.99
C ILE A 137 11.82 -12.13 -5.33
N PRO A 138 10.86 -12.65 -4.57
CA PRO A 138 10.95 -14.02 -4.06
C PRO A 138 11.09 -15.02 -5.21
N GLN A 139 11.80 -16.11 -4.97
CA GLN A 139 11.80 -17.23 -5.92
C GLN A 139 10.38 -17.72 -6.10
N SER A 140 9.87 -17.69 -7.33
CA SER A 140 8.47 -17.96 -7.63
C SER A 140 8.27 -18.43 -9.05
N ASP A 141 7.20 -19.19 -9.26
CA ASP A 141 6.71 -19.57 -10.59
C ASP A 141 5.18 -19.75 -10.55
N THR A 142 4.54 -19.71 -11.72
CA THR A 142 3.09 -19.85 -11.87
C THR A 142 2.70 -21.26 -12.27
N ALA A 143 1.59 -21.75 -11.70
CA ALA A 143 0.99 -23.03 -12.00
C ALA A 143 -0.46 -22.85 -12.47
N THR A 144 -0.85 -23.65 -13.46
CA THR A 144 -2.22 -23.78 -13.97
C THR A 144 -2.85 -25.10 -13.55
N THR A 145 -2.05 -26.00 -12.98
CA THR A 145 -2.46 -27.31 -12.49
C THR A 145 -1.84 -27.60 -11.11
N THR A 146 -2.51 -28.44 -10.33
CA THR A 146 -2.00 -28.90 -9.02
C THR A 146 -0.65 -29.62 -9.17
N ARG A 147 -0.45 -30.38 -10.26
CA ARG A 147 0.81 -31.09 -10.50
C ARG A 147 1.97 -30.14 -10.75
N GLU A 148 1.75 -29.08 -11.51
CA GLU A 148 2.76 -28.02 -11.71
C GLU A 148 3.08 -27.32 -10.40
N ALA A 149 2.07 -26.96 -9.61
CA ALA A 149 2.26 -26.30 -8.33
C ALA A 149 3.14 -27.11 -7.38
N ILE A 150 2.91 -28.42 -7.27
CA ILE A 150 3.73 -29.33 -6.43
C ILE A 150 5.17 -29.36 -6.95
N LYS A 151 5.38 -29.46 -8.26
CA LYS A 151 6.73 -29.46 -8.85
C LYS A 151 7.48 -28.16 -8.54
N ILE A 152 6.82 -27.04 -8.65
CA ILE A 152 7.38 -25.72 -8.33
C ILE A 152 7.74 -25.65 -6.84
N ALA A 153 6.83 -26.07 -5.96
CA ALA A 153 7.06 -26.06 -4.52
C ALA A 153 8.22 -26.99 -4.09
N GLN A 154 8.37 -28.12 -4.73
CA GLN A 154 9.52 -29.02 -4.50
C GLN A 154 10.86 -28.39 -4.90
N ASN A 155 10.87 -27.59 -6.00
CA ASN A 155 12.06 -26.86 -6.43
C ASN A 155 12.41 -25.68 -5.53
N ILE A 156 11.40 -25.01 -4.95
CA ILE A 156 11.58 -23.87 -4.04
C ILE A 156 11.96 -24.36 -2.63
N GLY A 157 11.36 -25.46 -2.19
CA GLY A 157 11.41 -25.96 -0.82
C GLY A 157 10.27 -25.43 0.06
N TYR A 158 9.68 -26.31 0.88
CA TYR A 158 8.64 -25.92 1.83
C TYR A 158 9.23 -25.20 3.06
N PRO A 159 8.47 -24.25 3.67
CA PRO A 159 7.12 -23.81 3.32
C PRO A 159 7.10 -22.88 2.10
N VAL A 160 5.98 -22.92 1.36
CA VAL A 160 5.71 -22.03 0.23
C VAL A 160 4.44 -21.22 0.45
N MET A 161 4.41 -20.03 -0.13
CA MET A 161 3.20 -19.21 -0.22
C MET A 161 2.55 -19.44 -1.58
N ALA A 162 1.27 -19.73 -1.59
CA ALA A 162 0.44 -19.82 -2.78
C ALA A 162 -0.44 -18.56 -2.88
N ARG A 163 -0.39 -17.83 -4.00
CA ARG A 163 -1.11 -16.56 -4.18
C ARG A 163 -1.90 -16.56 -5.49
N THR A 164 -3.18 -16.24 -5.40
CA THR A 164 -4.02 -16.04 -6.57
C THR A 164 -3.77 -14.68 -7.21
N GLY A 165 -3.74 -14.62 -8.55
CA GLY A 165 -3.77 -13.36 -9.30
C GLY A 165 -5.19 -12.83 -9.45
N PHE A 166 -5.33 -11.52 -9.64
CA PHE A 166 -6.63 -10.85 -9.87
C PHE A 166 -7.66 -11.02 -8.74
N ALA A 167 -7.24 -11.52 -7.57
CA ALA A 167 -8.08 -11.73 -6.41
C ALA A 167 -7.98 -10.58 -5.42
N LEU A 168 -9.09 -10.29 -4.75
CA LEU A 168 -9.18 -9.27 -3.73
C LEU A 168 -8.95 -9.88 -2.34
N GLY A 169 -8.23 -9.13 -1.47
CA GLY A 169 -8.13 -9.46 -0.05
C GLY A 169 -7.50 -10.82 0.23
N GLY A 170 -6.61 -11.31 -0.64
CA GLY A 170 -5.91 -12.58 -0.44
C GLY A 170 -6.77 -13.84 -0.62
N GLN A 171 -7.95 -13.73 -1.22
CA GLN A 171 -8.84 -14.87 -1.44
C GLN A 171 -8.14 -16.01 -2.19
N GLY A 172 -8.20 -17.23 -1.63
CA GLY A 172 -7.57 -18.43 -2.20
C GLY A 172 -6.04 -18.47 -2.04
N SER A 173 -5.45 -17.53 -1.31
CA SER A 173 -4.03 -17.54 -0.95
C SER A 173 -3.81 -18.22 0.40
N GLY A 174 -2.62 -18.80 0.59
CA GLY A 174 -2.27 -19.45 1.84
C GLY A 174 -0.85 -19.98 1.88
N VAL A 175 -0.36 -20.25 3.08
CA VAL A 175 0.95 -20.90 3.30
C VAL A 175 0.75 -22.41 3.34
N ALA A 176 1.58 -23.14 2.60
CA ALA A 176 1.60 -24.60 2.61
C ALA A 176 2.95 -25.10 3.15
N TYR A 177 2.89 -25.98 4.12
CA TYR A 177 4.08 -26.60 4.73
C TYR A 177 4.42 -27.97 4.12
N ASN A 178 3.51 -28.51 3.31
CA ASN A 178 3.67 -29.81 2.67
C ASN A 178 2.78 -29.93 1.43
N ASN A 179 2.99 -31.01 0.66
CA ASN A 179 2.24 -31.29 -0.57
C ASN A 179 0.72 -31.35 -0.36
N ARG A 180 0.24 -31.90 0.77
CA ARG A 180 -1.20 -32.07 1.02
C ARG A 180 -1.89 -30.71 1.18
N GLU A 181 -1.32 -29.86 2.03
CA GLU A 181 -1.83 -28.49 2.24
C GLU A 181 -1.80 -27.70 0.94
N LEU A 182 -0.70 -27.79 0.17
CA LEU A 182 -0.61 -27.12 -1.11
C LEU A 182 -1.70 -27.58 -2.09
N GLN A 183 -1.98 -28.89 -2.15
CA GLN A 183 -3.04 -29.42 -3.03
C GLN A 183 -4.41 -28.86 -2.67
N GLU A 184 -4.74 -28.73 -1.40
CA GLU A 184 -6.01 -28.18 -0.92
C GLU A 184 -6.16 -26.72 -1.33
N ILE A 185 -5.12 -25.90 -1.07
CA ILE A 185 -5.09 -24.48 -1.45
C ILE A 185 -5.22 -24.32 -2.97
N VAL A 186 -4.39 -25.02 -3.74
CA VAL A 186 -4.35 -24.90 -5.20
C VAL A 186 -5.67 -25.35 -5.84
N ARG A 187 -6.27 -26.45 -5.37
CA ARG A 187 -7.57 -26.93 -5.88
C ARG A 187 -8.66 -25.89 -5.66
N HIS A 188 -8.71 -25.29 -4.47
CA HIS A 188 -9.66 -24.23 -4.18
C HIS A 188 -9.39 -22.99 -5.05
N ALA A 189 -8.14 -22.53 -5.13
CA ALA A 189 -7.78 -21.35 -5.91
C ALA A 189 -8.08 -21.49 -7.41
N LEU A 190 -7.75 -22.62 -8.02
CA LEU A 190 -7.97 -22.87 -9.45
C LEU A 190 -9.47 -23.08 -9.81
N SER A 191 -10.39 -23.17 -8.81
CA SER A 191 -11.83 -23.19 -9.10
C SER A 191 -12.39 -21.84 -9.55
N PHE A 192 -11.68 -20.72 -9.27
CA PHE A 192 -12.11 -19.37 -9.62
C PHE A 192 -11.00 -18.51 -10.26
N ALA A 193 -9.74 -18.94 -10.23
CA ALA A 193 -8.62 -18.25 -10.84
C ALA A 193 -7.97 -19.12 -11.91
N PRO A 194 -7.51 -18.56 -13.06
CA PRO A 194 -6.91 -19.32 -14.15
C PRO A 194 -5.51 -19.85 -13.83
N GLN A 195 -4.84 -19.26 -12.84
CA GLN A 195 -3.48 -19.61 -12.43
C GLN A 195 -3.23 -19.21 -10.98
N ILE A 196 -2.24 -19.84 -10.39
CA ILE A 196 -1.77 -19.55 -9.03
C ILE A 196 -0.25 -19.38 -9.03
N LEU A 197 0.26 -18.39 -8.31
CA LEU A 197 1.68 -18.19 -8.07
C LEU A 197 2.10 -19.02 -6.86
N ILE A 198 3.18 -19.79 -6.99
CA ILE A 198 3.85 -20.47 -5.90
C ILE A 198 5.17 -19.77 -5.67
N GLU A 199 5.41 -19.28 -4.47
CA GLU A 199 6.59 -18.51 -4.12
C GLU A 199 7.22 -18.94 -2.80
N LYS A 200 8.50 -18.64 -2.62
CA LYS A 200 9.20 -18.85 -1.35
C LYS A 200 8.47 -18.08 -0.24
N TYR A 201 8.11 -18.77 0.82
CA TYR A 201 7.53 -18.13 2.01
C TYR A 201 8.62 -17.40 2.80
N LEU A 202 8.43 -16.09 2.95
CA LEU A 202 9.36 -15.21 3.63
C LEU A 202 9.00 -15.11 5.12
N HIS A 203 9.24 -16.21 5.84
CA HIS A 203 8.95 -16.28 7.26
C HIS A 203 9.81 -15.30 8.06
N HIS A 204 9.20 -14.57 9.00
CA HIS A 204 9.83 -13.54 9.84
C HIS A 204 10.36 -12.29 9.11
N TYR A 205 10.11 -12.12 7.82
CA TYR A 205 10.42 -10.85 7.17
C TYR A 205 9.46 -9.77 7.65
N LYS A 206 9.97 -8.54 7.74
CA LYS A 206 9.15 -7.35 7.96
C LYS A 206 8.43 -6.98 6.68
N GLU A 207 7.19 -6.55 6.78
CA GLU A 207 6.46 -5.96 5.68
C GLU A 207 6.51 -4.44 5.78
N ILE A 208 7.05 -3.81 4.74
CA ILE A 208 7.23 -2.36 4.64
C ILE A 208 6.50 -1.86 3.41
N GLU A 209 5.74 -0.78 3.57
CA GLU A 209 4.96 -0.18 2.50
C GLU A 209 5.38 1.25 2.23
N TYR A 210 5.29 1.65 0.96
CA TYR A 210 5.47 3.02 0.50
C TYR A 210 4.29 3.45 -0.36
N GLU A 211 3.69 4.58 -0.02
CA GLU A 211 2.73 5.29 -0.87
C GLU A 211 3.50 6.25 -1.76
N VAL A 212 3.41 6.06 -3.06
CA VAL A 212 4.18 6.79 -4.07
C VAL A 212 3.23 7.57 -4.96
N VAL A 213 3.52 8.85 -5.16
CA VAL A 213 2.79 9.72 -6.07
C VAL A 213 3.71 10.12 -7.23
N ARG A 214 3.21 10.00 -8.47
CA ARG A 214 3.96 10.39 -9.67
C ARG A 214 3.05 11.02 -10.71
N ASP A 215 3.53 12.09 -11.34
CA ASP A 215 2.85 12.72 -12.47
C ASP A 215 3.39 12.24 -13.84
N LYS A 216 2.81 12.72 -14.92
CA LYS A 216 3.24 12.39 -16.28
C LYS A 216 4.58 13.04 -16.70
N TYR A 217 5.05 14.01 -15.93
CA TYR A 217 6.32 14.73 -16.17
C TYR A 217 7.50 14.15 -15.38
N ASP A 218 7.27 13.03 -14.69
CA ASP A 218 8.24 12.29 -13.88
C ASP A 218 8.59 12.94 -12.53
N ASN A 219 7.81 13.91 -12.05
CA ASN A 219 7.90 14.30 -10.66
C ASN A 219 7.34 13.17 -9.80
N CYS A 220 8.16 12.65 -8.90
CA CYS A 220 7.84 11.45 -8.13
C CYS A 220 8.30 11.62 -6.68
N ILE A 221 7.39 11.38 -5.74
CA ILE A 221 7.61 11.51 -4.30
C ILE A 221 7.06 10.28 -3.57
N THR A 222 7.60 10.01 -2.37
CA THR A 222 7.00 9.09 -1.41
C THR A 222 6.24 9.90 -0.35
N VAL A 223 4.96 9.62 -0.20
CA VAL A 223 4.09 10.37 0.73
C VAL A 223 4.14 9.80 2.12
N CYS A 224 4.19 8.48 2.23
CA CYS A 224 4.20 7.79 3.51
C CYS A 224 5.00 6.50 3.41
N ASN A 225 5.73 6.21 4.46
CA ASN A 225 6.33 4.92 4.72
C ASN A 225 5.63 4.30 5.93
N MET A 226 5.28 3.02 5.83
CA MET A 226 4.55 2.29 6.86
C MET A 226 5.21 0.93 7.12
N GLU A 227 5.07 0.44 8.33
CA GLU A 227 5.57 -0.86 8.77
C GLU A 227 4.45 -1.67 9.41
N ASN A 228 4.29 -2.92 8.97
CA ASN A 228 3.39 -3.87 9.59
C ASN A 228 4.08 -4.49 10.82
N MET A 229 3.41 -4.47 11.97
CA MET A 229 3.94 -5.10 13.19
C MET A 229 3.84 -6.62 13.13
N ASP A 230 2.85 -7.12 12.43
CA ASP A 230 2.63 -8.55 12.25
C ASP A 230 3.60 -9.13 11.21
N PRO A 231 4.01 -10.39 11.36
CA PRO A 231 4.97 -11.02 10.45
C PRO A 231 4.37 -11.22 9.04
N MET A 232 5.24 -11.30 8.04
CA MET A 232 4.86 -11.67 6.67
C MET A 232 3.98 -12.92 6.63
N GLY A 233 2.95 -12.87 5.79
CA GLY A 233 1.94 -13.90 5.64
C GLY A 233 0.58 -13.55 6.26
N ILE A 234 0.53 -12.52 7.10
CA ILE A 234 -0.72 -11.89 7.54
C ILE A 234 -1.03 -10.76 6.55
N HIS A 235 -2.28 -10.68 6.09
CA HIS A 235 -2.70 -9.64 5.17
C HIS A 235 -2.59 -8.26 5.83
N THR A 236 -2.08 -7.24 5.14
CA THR A 236 -1.93 -5.87 5.67
C THR A 236 -3.22 -5.31 6.30
N GLY A 237 -4.39 -5.66 5.74
CA GLY A 237 -5.69 -5.29 6.31
C GLY A 237 -5.96 -5.89 7.69
N GLU A 238 -5.27 -6.98 8.04
CA GLU A 238 -5.37 -7.68 9.33
C GLU A 238 -4.28 -7.27 10.31
N SER A 239 -3.24 -6.58 9.82
CA SER A 239 -2.07 -6.20 10.61
C SER A 239 -2.28 -4.88 11.35
N ILE A 240 -1.61 -4.76 12.49
CA ILE A 240 -1.35 -3.47 13.12
C ILE A 240 -0.27 -2.77 12.28
N VAL A 241 -0.55 -1.54 11.84
CA VAL A 241 0.35 -0.77 10.97
C VAL A 241 0.81 0.49 11.67
N VAL A 242 2.09 0.80 11.55
CA VAL A 242 2.71 1.99 12.15
C VAL A 242 3.24 2.92 11.06
N ALA A 243 2.97 4.18 11.17
CA ALA A 243 3.49 5.24 10.33
C ALA A 243 4.10 6.38 11.15
N PRO A 244 5.33 6.84 10.85
CA PRO A 244 6.29 6.22 9.93
C PRO A 244 6.86 4.92 10.49
N SER A 245 7.56 4.11 9.66
CA SER A 245 8.29 2.92 10.13
C SER A 245 9.17 3.24 11.31
N GLN A 246 9.15 2.38 12.35
CA GLN A 246 9.88 2.61 13.59
C GLN A 246 11.20 1.84 13.67
N THR A 247 11.34 0.78 12.88
CA THR A 247 12.47 -0.16 13.00
C THR A 247 13.45 -0.10 11.83
N LEU A 248 13.22 0.76 10.84
CA LEU A 248 14.14 0.97 9.73
C LEU A 248 15.26 1.93 10.11
N ASN A 249 16.50 1.58 9.77
CA ASN A 249 17.59 2.54 9.73
C ASN A 249 17.52 3.38 8.43
N ASN A 250 18.32 4.45 8.36
CA ASN A 250 18.31 5.36 7.21
C ASN A 250 18.69 4.69 5.89
N PHE A 251 19.62 3.73 5.92
CA PHE A 251 20.05 3.00 4.71
C PHE A 251 18.91 2.10 4.18
N GLU A 252 18.25 1.37 5.04
CA GLU A 252 17.07 0.54 4.70
C GLU A 252 15.95 1.42 4.14
N TYR A 253 15.63 2.50 4.84
CA TYR A 253 14.60 3.46 4.41
C TYR A 253 14.88 4.00 3.00
N GLN A 254 16.08 4.53 2.76
CA GLN A 254 16.44 5.13 1.48
C GLN A 254 16.51 4.09 0.35
N THR A 255 16.98 2.88 0.64
CA THR A 255 17.05 1.80 -0.34
C THR A 255 15.66 1.40 -0.82
N LEU A 256 14.73 1.15 0.10
CA LEU A 256 13.35 0.78 -0.22
C LEU A 256 12.60 1.93 -0.89
N ARG A 257 12.79 3.17 -0.41
CA ARG A 257 12.25 4.38 -1.04
C ARG A 257 12.68 4.49 -2.51
N ASN A 258 13.97 4.36 -2.78
CA ASN A 258 14.50 4.44 -4.13
C ASN A 258 13.98 3.30 -5.03
N ALA A 259 13.83 2.10 -4.47
CA ALA A 259 13.20 0.98 -5.17
C ALA A 259 11.73 1.27 -5.52
N ALA A 260 10.95 1.83 -4.59
CA ALA A 260 9.56 2.21 -4.80
C ALA A 260 9.42 3.25 -5.93
N ILE A 261 10.25 4.29 -5.93
CA ILE A 261 10.30 5.32 -6.99
C ILE A 261 10.68 4.69 -8.34
N LYS A 262 11.68 3.80 -8.36
CA LYS A 262 12.10 3.07 -9.58
C LYS A 262 10.96 2.24 -10.16
N ILE A 263 10.19 1.57 -9.32
CA ILE A 263 9.01 0.79 -9.72
C ILE A 263 7.95 1.71 -10.31
N ALA A 264 7.56 2.76 -9.61
CA ALA A 264 6.53 3.69 -10.08
C ALA A 264 6.88 4.28 -11.45
N ARG A 265 8.14 4.65 -11.67
CA ARG A 265 8.65 5.12 -12.95
C ARG A 265 8.59 4.04 -14.04
N SER A 266 9.05 2.84 -13.74
CA SER A 266 9.11 1.75 -14.72
C SER A 266 7.74 1.25 -15.19
N LEU A 267 6.72 1.39 -14.36
CA LEU A 267 5.32 1.06 -14.64
C LEU A 267 4.54 2.22 -15.28
N ASN A 268 5.19 3.38 -15.45
CA ASN A 268 4.54 4.61 -15.90
C ASN A 268 3.32 4.99 -15.05
N ILE A 269 3.42 4.85 -13.74
CA ILE A 269 2.36 5.27 -12.82
C ILE A 269 2.09 6.76 -13.02
N ILE A 270 0.81 7.12 -13.12
CA ILE A 270 0.31 8.50 -13.09
C ILE A 270 -0.82 8.56 -12.07
N GLY A 271 -0.60 9.29 -11.02
CA GLY A 271 -1.45 9.32 -9.84
C GLY A 271 -0.72 8.73 -8.65
N GLU A 272 -1.21 7.64 -8.10
CA GLU A 272 -0.70 7.02 -6.88
C GLU A 272 -0.54 5.51 -7.06
N CYS A 273 0.43 4.92 -6.36
CA CYS A 273 0.55 3.48 -6.17
C CYS A 273 1.12 3.15 -4.78
N ASN A 274 0.68 2.01 -4.25
CA ASN A 274 1.25 1.39 -3.07
C ASN A 274 2.29 0.33 -3.48
N VAL A 275 3.47 0.36 -2.84
CA VAL A 275 4.55 -0.62 -3.06
C VAL A 275 4.87 -1.34 -1.77
N GLN A 276 4.79 -2.66 -1.78
CA GLN A 276 5.03 -3.52 -0.62
C GLN A 276 6.33 -4.29 -0.75
N PHE A 277 7.11 -4.27 0.32
CA PHE A 277 8.41 -4.93 0.42
C PHE A 277 8.42 -5.92 1.60
N ALA A 278 9.12 -7.03 1.41
CA ALA A 278 9.60 -7.87 2.49
C ALA A 278 11.06 -7.55 2.77
N LEU A 279 11.39 -7.19 4.01
CA LEU A 279 12.73 -6.88 4.45
C LEU A 279 13.20 -7.93 5.46
N ASN A 280 14.37 -8.55 5.22
CA ASN A 280 14.95 -9.48 6.19
C ASN A 280 15.38 -8.73 7.46
N PRO A 281 14.80 -9.03 8.63
CA PRO A 281 15.16 -8.35 9.87
C PRO A 281 16.50 -8.85 10.45
N ASN A 282 17.07 -9.91 9.89
CA ASN A 282 18.25 -10.57 10.44
C ASN A 282 19.51 -9.87 9.94
N PRO A 283 20.20 -9.12 10.79
CA PRO A 283 21.34 -8.35 10.37
C PRO A 283 22.62 -9.20 10.35
N LYS A 284 22.84 -9.95 9.28
CA LYS A 284 24.23 -10.24 8.91
C LYS A 284 24.99 -8.96 8.53
N SER A 285 24.29 -7.83 8.50
CA SER A 285 24.78 -6.47 8.26
C SER A 285 24.72 -5.58 9.51
N GLN A 286 24.83 -6.12 10.71
CA GLN A 286 25.02 -5.26 11.87
C GLN A 286 26.34 -4.50 11.72
N ILE A 287 26.23 -3.19 11.68
CA ILE A 287 27.31 -2.27 12.01
C ILE A 287 28.05 -2.86 13.22
N PRO A 288 29.38 -3.06 13.15
CA PRO A 288 30.14 -3.57 14.27
C PRO A 288 29.78 -2.75 15.52
N ASN A 289 29.33 -3.45 16.56
CA ASN A 289 28.97 -2.82 17.82
C ASN A 289 30.15 -1.92 18.26
N PRO A 290 30.00 -0.60 18.43
CA PRO A 290 31.10 0.27 18.81
C PRO A 290 31.73 -0.08 20.17
N LYS A 291 31.19 -1.07 20.87
CA LYS A 291 31.77 -1.64 22.10
C LYS A 291 32.88 -2.68 21.88
N GLN A 292 33.24 -3.01 20.64
CA GLN A 292 34.38 -3.92 20.34
C GLN A 292 35.66 -3.21 19.91
N TYR A 293 35.83 -1.95 20.27
CA TYR A 293 37.21 -1.40 20.29
C TYR A 293 37.96 -2.00 21.48
N PRO A 294 39.12 -2.66 21.28
CA PRO A 294 39.90 -3.13 22.41
C PRO A 294 40.26 -1.90 23.25
N ASN A 295 39.99 -2.00 24.56
CA ASN A 295 40.46 -1.03 25.53
C ASN A 295 41.97 -0.93 25.42
N SER A 296 42.49 -0.02 24.61
CA SER A 296 43.85 0.43 24.74
C SER A 296 43.87 1.40 25.91
N ASN A 297 44.08 0.84 27.10
CA ASN A 297 44.58 1.63 28.21
C ASN A 297 45.91 2.28 27.81
N ASN A 298 45.82 3.45 27.25
CA ASN A 298 46.95 4.38 27.21
C ASN A 298 46.49 5.72 27.76
N GLN A 299 46.85 5.90 29.02
CA GLN A 299 46.93 7.21 29.67
C GLN A 299 47.78 8.12 28.84
N ASN A 300 47.21 9.09 28.18
CA ASN A 300 47.85 10.37 27.86
C ASN A 300 46.76 11.44 27.77
N SER A 301 46.40 11.93 28.96
CA SER A 301 45.84 13.26 29.13
C SER A 301 46.97 14.28 28.85
N LYS A 302 46.97 14.91 27.69
CA LYS A 302 47.50 16.26 27.52
C LYS A 302 47.26 16.80 26.10
N ARG A 303 46.64 17.98 26.10
CA ARG A 303 46.68 19.03 25.05
C ARG A 303 45.66 18.91 23.91
N PHE A 304 44.52 19.52 24.15
CA PHE A 304 43.82 20.32 23.16
C PHE A 304 44.52 21.68 23.10
N GLU A 305 45.48 21.87 22.24
CA GLU A 305 45.99 23.17 21.82
C GLU A 305 46.28 23.10 20.32
N HIS A 306 45.65 24.00 19.58
CA HIS A 306 45.85 24.31 18.15
C HIS A 306 45.45 23.23 17.14
N LEU A 307 44.14 23.18 16.80
CA LEU A 307 43.70 22.70 15.50
C LEU A 307 43.73 23.86 14.50
N ASN A 308 44.76 23.90 13.69
CA ASN A 308 44.80 24.72 12.48
C ASN A 308 43.90 24.07 11.44
N PHE A 309 42.87 24.79 10.99
CA PHE A 309 41.88 24.35 9.99
C PHE A 309 42.40 24.45 8.53
N GLU A 310 43.70 24.42 8.28
CA GLU A 310 44.27 24.54 6.94
C GLU A 310 44.74 23.21 6.31
N ASP A 311 44.60 22.08 6.96
CA ASP A 311 44.92 20.80 6.34
C ASP A 311 43.72 20.18 5.64
N SER A 312 43.62 20.46 4.34
CA SER A 312 42.61 19.90 3.41
C SER A 312 42.71 18.38 3.19
N ASN A 313 43.43 17.63 4.02
CA ASN A 313 43.60 16.17 3.97
C ASN A 313 42.91 15.41 5.12
N LEU A 314 42.12 16.07 5.95
CA LEU A 314 41.33 15.41 7.01
C LEU A 314 40.15 14.58 6.49
N PHE A 315 39.82 14.66 5.21
CA PHE A 315 38.86 13.75 4.54
C PHE A 315 39.53 12.59 3.80
N GLY A 316 40.81 12.32 4.13
CA GLY A 316 41.53 11.16 3.65
C GLY A 316 40.79 9.87 4.04
N ASN A 317 40.16 9.24 3.04
CA ASN A 317 39.75 7.83 3.02
C ASN A 317 39.00 7.28 4.26
N TRP A 318 37.95 7.95 4.70
CA TRP A 318 36.89 7.24 5.37
C TRP A 318 36.18 6.41 4.30
N LYS A 319 36.79 5.30 3.85
CA LYS A 319 36.05 4.15 3.42
C LYS A 319 35.28 3.70 4.65
N LEU A 320 34.02 4.16 4.78
CA LEU A 320 33.04 3.45 5.54
C LEU A 320 32.99 2.09 4.84
N GLU A 321 33.68 1.09 5.36
CA GLU A 321 33.38 -0.30 5.10
C GLU A 321 32.06 -0.57 5.77
N ILE A 322 30.98 -0.03 5.17
CA ILE A 322 29.62 -0.53 5.36
C ILE A 322 29.74 -1.99 4.94
N GLY A 323 29.64 -2.87 5.92
CA GLY A 323 29.78 -4.29 5.70
C GLY A 323 29.03 -4.69 4.44
N ASN A 324 29.74 -5.27 3.49
CA ASN A 324 29.30 -5.59 2.13
C ASN A 324 28.29 -6.75 2.06
N SER A 325 27.35 -6.84 2.99
CA SER A 325 26.18 -7.68 2.80
C SER A 325 25.09 -6.82 2.18
N PRO A 326 24.71 -7.06 0.93
CA PRO A 326 23.61 -6.33 0.32
C PRO A 326 22.35 -6.52 1.17
N LEU A 327 21.60 -5.43 1.34
CA LEU A 327 20.32 -5.47 2.03
C LEU A 327 19.43 -6.54 1.40
N GLU A 328 19.02 -7.53 2.18
CA GLU A 328 18.14 -8.58 1.69
C GLU A 328 16.69 -8.14 1.82
N TYR A 329 16.12 -7.73 0.70
CA TYR A 329 14.71 -7.38 0.59
C TYR A 329 14.11 -7.94 -0.71
N TYR A 330 12.80 -8.01 -0.75
CA TYR A 330 12.06 -8.43 -1.94
C TYR A 330 10.86 -7.51 -2.18
N VAL A 331 10.56 -7.25 -3.45
CA VAL A 331 9.30 -6.59 -3.84
C VAL A 331 8.20 -7.66 -3.85
N ILE A 332 7.15 -7.42 -3.08
CA ILE A 332 6.04 -8.37 -2.92
C ILE A 332 4.88 -8.05 -3.84
N GLU A 333 4.46 -6.79 -3.83
CA GLU A 333 3.28 -6.36 -4.55
C GLU A 333 3.34 -4.87 -4.89
N VAL A 334 2.68 -4.51 -5.97
CA VAL A 334 2.41 -3.12 -6.32
C VAL A 334 0.94 -2.99 -6.70
N ASN A 335 0.25 -2.10 -6.02
CA ASN A 335 -1.12 -1.74 -6.36
C ASN A 335 -1.11 -0.44 -7.17
N ALA A 336 -1.37 -0.49 -8.49
CA ALA A 336 -1.43 0.68 -9.37
C ALA A 336 -2.74 1.47 -9.19
N ARG A 337 -3.17 1.64 -7.97
CA ARG A 337 -4.41 2.27 -7.54
C ARG A 337 -4.34 2.67 -6.09
N LEU A 338 -5.25 3.54 -5.68
CA LEU A 338 -5.50 3.80 -4.27
C LEU A 338 -5.84 2.49 -3.54
N SER A 339 -5.31 2.36 -2.35
CA SER A 339 -5.42 1.19 -1.48
C SER A 339 -5.99 1.57 -0.11
N ARG A 340 -6.13 0.59 0.79
CA ARG A 340 -6.43 0.88 2.20
C ARG A 340 -5.35 1.71 2.84
N SER A 341 -4.11 1.35 2.60
CA SER A 341 -2.95 2.07 3.10
C SER A 341 -2.93 3.52 2.67
N SER A 342 -3.46 3.84 1.47
CA SER A 342 -3.54 5.23 0.98
C SER A 342 -4.47 6.09 1.83
N ALA A 343 -5.57 5.53 2.35
CA ALA A 343 -6.45 6.25 3.26
C ALA A 343 -5.78 6.51 4.62
N LEU A 344 -5.09 5.50 5.16
CA LEU A 344 -4.28 5.64 6.37
C LEU A 344 -3.17 6.68 6.16
N ALA A 345 -2.40 6.57 5.08
CA ALA A 345 -1.32 7.48 4.75
C ALA A 345 -1.82 8.92 4.62
N SER A 346 -2.98 9.13 3.97
CA SER A 346 -3.58 10.47 3.84
C SER A 346 -3.90 11.08 5.21
N LYS A 347 -4.47 10.30 6.13
CA LYS A 347 -4.83 10.78 7.47
C LYS A 347 -3.60 10.93 8.37
N ALA A 348 -2.64 10.01 8.27
CA ALA A 348 -1.42 10.06 9.05
C ALA A 348 -0.54 11.26 8.67
N THR A 349 -0.45 11.61 7.40
CA THR A 349 0.45 12.66 6.90
C THR A 349 -0.23 14.00 6.66
N GLY A 350 -1.57 14.03 6.64
CA GLY A 350 -2.31 15.21 6.17
C GLY A 350 -2.16 15.47 4.66
N TYR A 351 -1.58 14.53 3.91
CA TYR A 351 -1.44 14.65 2.46
C TYR A 351 -2.67 14.08 1.74
N PRO A 352 -3.39 14.87 0.92
CA PRO A 352 -4.64 14.43 0.31
C PRO A 352 -4.39 13.54 -0.92
N LEU A 353 -3.90 12.30 -0.73
CA LEU A 353 -3.47 11.37 -1.79
C LEU A 353 -4.50 11.22 -2.90
N ALA A 354 -5.74 10.88 -2.57
CA ALA A 354 -6.78 10.64 -3.57
C ALA A 354 -7.11 11.90 -4.40
N TYR A 355 -7.13 13.06 -3.75
CA TYR A 355 -7.36 14.34 -4.43
C TYR A 355 -6.22 14.65 -5.40
N VAL A 356 -4.97 14.54 -4.95
CA VAL A 356 -3.79 14.82 -5.78
C VAL A 356 -3.73 13.81 -6.94
N ALA A 357 -3.89 12.51 -6.67
CA ALA A 357 -3.91 11.48 -7.71
C ALA A 357 -4.95 11.75 -8.80
N ALA A 358 -6.15 12.24 -8.43
CA ALA A 358 -7.18 12.62 -9.40
C ALA A 358 -6.74 13.81 -10.26
N LYS A 359 -6.13 14.85 -9.70
CA LYS A 359 -5.58 15.98 -10.46
C LYS A 359 -4.47 15.54 -11.42
N LEU A 360 -3.58 14.65 -10.97
CA LEU A 360 -2.52 14.08 -11.81
C LEU A 360 -3.09 13.26 -12.96
N SER A 361 -4.16 12.52 -12.72
CA SER A 361 -4.86 11.75 -13.75
C SER A 361 -5.45 12.64 -14.86
N LEU A 362 -5.74 13.91 -14.56
CA LEU A 362 -6.13 14.92 -15.54
C LEU A 362 -4.93 15.55 -16.27
N GLY A 363 -3.73 15.11 -15.98
CA GLY A 363 -2.50 15.59 -16.60
C GLY A 363 -1.92 16.86 -15.97
N LYS A 364 -2.37 17.23 -14.76
CA LYS A 364 -1.75 18.32 -14.01
C LYS A 364 -0.33 17.92 -13.61
N ASN A 365 0.52 18.93 -13.43
CA ASN A 365 1.88 18.76 -12.94
C ASN A 365 1.87 18.77 -11.40
N LEU A 366 2.55 17.86 -10.77
CA LEU A 366 2.60 17.74 -9.30
C LEU A 366 3.11 19.01 -8.62
N ILE A 367 4.06 19.69 -9.23
CA ILE A 367 4.63 20.94 -8.70
C ILE A 367 3.67 22.12 -8.74
N ASP A 368 2.62 22.05 -9.56
CA ASP A 368 1.63 23.14 -9.71
C ASP A 368 0.38 22.92 -8.84
N ILE A 369 0.23 21.74 -8.25
CA ILE A 369 -0.90 21.41 -7.38
C ILE A 369 -0.62 21.91 -5.97
N LYS A 370 -1.48 22.79 -5.46
CA LYS A 370 -1.45 23.21 -4.05
C LYS A 370 -1.97 22.08 -3.16
N ASN A 371 -1.34 21.91 -2.00
CA ASN A 371 -1.85 21.02 -0.97
C ASN A 371 -3.20 21.54 -0.46
N LYS A 372 -4.25 20.74 -0.61
CA LYS A 372 -5.62 21.15 -0.30
C LYS A 372 -5.87 21.35 1.19
N VAL A 373 -5.06 20.68 2.03
CA VAL A 373 -5.17 20.79 3.50
C VAL A 373 -4.54 22.08 3.98
N THR A 374 -3.28 22.34 3.59
CA THR A 374 -2.55 23.53 4.02
C THR A 374 -2.92 24.78 3.23
N GLN A 375 -3.37 24.62 1.99
CA GLN A 375 -3.70 25.67 1.00
C GLN A 375 -2.55 26.62 0.60
N VAL A 376 -1.43 26.54 1.31
CA VAL A 376 -0.26 27.41 1.11
C VAL A 376 0.95 26.68 0.55
N THR A 377 1.10 25.37 0.83
CA THR A 377 2.20 24.56 0.32
C THR A 377 1.85 23.88 -1.00
N GLN A 378 2.88 23.50 -1.77
CA GLN A 378 2.71 22.67 -2.97
C GLN A 378 2.53 21.21 -2.57
N SER A 379 1.99 20.38 -3.49
CA SER A 379 1.85 18.95 -3.28
C SER A 379 3.13 18.15 -3.58
N CYS A 380 4.15 18.79 -4.16
CA CYS A 380 5.43 18.15 -4.49
C CYS A 380 6.41 18.23 -3.31
N PHE A 381 6.13 17.48 -2.24
CA PHE A 381 7.03 17.34 -1.09
C PHE A 381 6.79 15.99 -0.43
N GLU A 382 7.81 15.46 0.25
CA GLU A 382 7.68 14.25 1.05
C GLU A 382 7.38 14.63 2.50
N PRO A 383 6.23 14.22 3.05
CA PRO A 383 5.89 14.51 4.44
C PRO A 383 6.90 13.91 5.41
N ALA A 384 7.30 14.68 6.42
CA ALA A 384 8.08 14.23 7.56
C ALA A 384 7.23 14.34 8.82
N LEU A 385 7.08 13.23 9.53
CA LEU A 385 6.22 13.15 10.72
C LEU A 385 7.09 13.24 11.99
N ASP A 386 6.69 14.11 12.91
CA ASP A 386 7.26 14.22 14.26
C ASP A 386 6.36 13.56 15.33
N TYR A 387 5.42 12.73 14.89
CA TYR A 387 4.51 11.92 15.68
C TYR A 387 4.36 10.53 15.06
N ILE A 388 3.79 9.62 15.82
CA ILE A 388 3.58 8.24 15.43
C ILE A 388 2.09 7.98 15.31
N VAL A 389 1.72 7.28 14.25
CA VAL A 389 0.35 6.84 13.99
C VAL A 389 0.31 5.32 14.03
N VAL A 390 -0.62 4.77 14.80
CA VAL A 390 -0.88 3.33 14.86
C VAL A 390 -2.28 3.05 14.36
N LYS A 391 -2.41 2.16 13.37
CA LYS A 391 -3.67 1.64 12.87
C LYS A 391 -3.89 0.25 13.45
N ILE A 392 -5.09 -0.02 13.98
CA ILE A 392 -5.52 -1.34 14.44
C ILE A 392 -6.78 -1.74 13.67
N PRO A 393 -6.83 -2.97 13.07
CA PRO A 393 -8.03 -3.46 12.41
C PRO A 393 -9.13 -3.84 13.42
N ARG A 394 -10.38 -3.79 12.97
CA ARG A 394 -11.55 -4.25 13.70
C ARG A 394 -12.11 -5.51 13.06
N TRP A 395 -12.42 -6.51 13.86
CA TRP A 395 -13.07 -7.75 13.45
C TRP A 395 -14.43 -7.89 14.13
N ASP A 396 -15.36 -8.55 13.43
CA ASP A 396 -16.69 -8.94 13.94
C ASP A 396 -16.93 -10.43 13.65
N ILE A 397 -15.88 -11.25 13.64
CA ILE A 397 -15.92 -12.66 13.23
C ILE A 397 -16.81 -13.47 14.16
N GLU A 398 -16.85 -13.15 15.44
CA GLU A 398 -17.66 -13.80 16.47
C GLU A 398 -19.15 -13.84 16.15
N LYS A 399 -19.64 -12.91 15.31
CA LYS A 399 -21.04 -12.89 14.84
C LYS A 399 -21.40 -14.04 13.92
N PHE A 400 -20.40 -14.73 13.35
CA PHE A 400 -20.59 -15.75 12.33
C PHE A 400 -20.23 -17.13 12.89
N ARG A 401 -21.23 -17.99 13.13
CA ARG A 401 -20.98 -19.35 13.61
C ARG A 401 -20.16 -20.15 12.60
N GLY A 402 -19.08 -20.77 13.06
CA GLY A 402 -18.19 -21.61 12.24
C GLY A 402 -17.24 -20.85 11.34
N ALA A 403 -17.13 -19.53 11.47
CA ALA A 403 -16.08 -18.77 10.81
C ALA A 403 -14.71 -19.10 11.45
N ASP A 404 -13.70 -19.19 10.61
CA ASP A 404 -12.33 -19.35 11.09
C ASP A 404 -11.84 -18.04 11.70
N GLU A 405 -11.53 -18.05 12.99
CA GLU A 405 -11.07 -16.89 13.75
C GLU A 405 -9.58 -16.60 13.56
N LYS A 406 -8.83 -17.49 12.94
CA LYS A 406 -7.39 -17.30 12.74
C LYS A 406 -7.11 -16.18 11.74
N ILE A 407 -6.32 -15.21 12.17
CA ILE A 407 -5.79 -14.17 11.31
C ILE A 407 -4.75 -14.77 10.37
N GLY A 408 -4.77 -14.39 9.09
CA GLY A 408 -3.88 -14.96 8.08
C GLY A 408 -3.81 -14.13 6.81
N SER A 409 -3.52 -14.80 5.69
CA SER A 409 -3.36 -14.14 4.38
C SER A 409 -4.67 -13.66 3.75
N SER A 410 -5.81 -14.09 4.25
CA SER A 410 -7.14 -13.65 3.79
C SER A 410 -7.71 -12.61 4.72
N MET A 411 -8.29 -11.56 4.14
CA MET A 411 -8.84 -10.45 4.86
C MET A 411 -10.19 -10.79 5.48
N LYS A 412 -10.34 -10.48 6.78
CA LYS A 412 -11.55 -10.71 7.59
C LYS A 412 -11.99 -9.47 8.35
N SER A 413 -11.11 -8.47 8.47
CA SER A 413 -11.40 -7.21 9.15
C SER A 413 -12.50 -6.44 8.43
N VAL A 414 -13.39 -5.81 9.20
CA VAL A 414 -14.54 -5.06 8.70
C VAL A 414 -14.32 -3.55 8.74
N GLY A 415 -13.30 -3.10 9.45
CA GLY A 415 -12.94 -1.71 9.61
C GLY A 415 -11.58 -1.56 10.26
N GLU A 416 -11.19 -0.33 10.54
CA GLU A 416 -9.93 0.01 11.19
C GLU A 416 -10.06 1.30 11.98
N VAL A 417 -9.23 1.44 13.01
CA VAL A 417 -9.11 2.64 13.84
C VAL A 417 -7.68 3.14 13.83
N MET A 418 -7.49 4.40 14.25
CA MET A 418 -6.19 5.05 14.25
C MET A 418 -5.95 5.80 15.55
N GLY A 419 -4.78 5.61 16.15
CA GLY A 419 -4.29 6.41 17.28
C GLY A 419 -3.06 7.22 16.87
N ILE A 420 -2.93 8.45 17.41
CA ILE A 420 -1.79 9.34 17.16
C ILE A 420 -1.15 9.67 18.52
N GLY A 421 0.17 9.56 18.60
CA GLY A 421 0.95 9.84 19.79
C GLY A 421 2.34 10.37 19.49
N ARG A 422 3.03 10.86 20.53
CA ARG A 422 4.45 11.24 20.43
C ARG A 422 5.39 10.04 20.52
N THR A 423 4.92 8.94 21.12
CA THR A 423 5.61 7.66 21.19
C THR A 423 4.72 6.57 20.64
N PHE A 424 5.33 5.43 20.32
CA PHE A 424 4.59 4.25 19.84
C PHE A 424 3.56 3.78 20.88
N GLU A 425 3.96 3.71 22.14
CA GLU A 425 3.12 3.23 23.23
C GLU A 425 1.88 4.12 23.41
N GLU A 426 2.05 5.43 23.33
CA GLU A 426 0.94 6.37 23.40
C GLU A 426 -0.04 6.18 22.25
N ALA A 427 0.47 6.12 21.01
CA ALA A 427 -0.34 5.93 19.82
C ALA A 427 -1.09 4.59 19.85
N TYR A 428 -0.42 3.52 20.29
CA TYR A 428 -0.97 2.17 20.40
C TYR A 428 -2.11 2.11 21.43
N GLN A 429 -1.90 2.66 22.63
CA GLN A 429 -2.93 2.71 23.66
C GLN A 429 -4.16 3.51 23.20
N LYS A 430 -3.94 4.62 22.50
CA LYS A 430 -5.05 5.40 21.92
C LYS A 430 -5.82 4.62 20.86
N ALA A 431 -5.11 3.90 19.99
CA ALA A 431 -5.72 3.09 18.93
C ALA A 431 -6.58 1.95 19.52
N ILE A 432 -6.12 1.28 20.59
CA ILE A 432 -6.91 0.25 21.27
C ILE A 432 -8.24 0.83 21.80
N ARG A 433 -8.21 1.99 22.43
CA ARG A 433 -9.45 2.64 22.91
C ARG A 433 -10.43 2.98 21.80
N MET A 434 -9.92 3.32 20.61
CA MET A 434 -10.77 3.63 19.45
C MET A 434 -11.47 2.40 18.87
N LEU A 435 -11.09 1.18 19.28
CA LEU A 435 -11.81 -0.04 18.85
C LEU A 435 -13.22 -0.13 19.42
N ASP A 436 -13.51 0.61 20.50
CA ASP A 436 -14.83 0.60 21.16
C ASP A 436 -15.28 -0.82 21.57
N LEU A 437 -14.38 -1.52 22.28
CA LEU A 437 -14.53 -2.90 22.75
C LEU A 437 -14.41 -2.98 24.29
N ASP A 438 -14.73 -1.90 25.00
CA ASP A 438 -14.59 -1.79 26.46
C ASP A 438 -13.16 -1.97 27.00
N PHE A 439 -12.14 -1.86 26.13
CA PHE A 439 -10.74 -1.83 26.53
C PHE A 439 -10.26 -0.40 26.75
N GLU A 440 -9.67 -0.14 27.90
CA GLU A 440 -9.04 1.14 28.21
C GLU A 440 -7.61 1.26 27.69
N GLY A 441 -7.04 0.17 27.22
CA GLY A 441 -5.69 0.05 26.67
C GLY A 441 -5.24 -1.41 26.61
N ALA A 442 -3.96 -1.64 26.33
CA ALA A 442 -3.35 -2.97 26.30
C ALA A 442 -3.05 -3.54 27.69
N THR A 443 -3.24 -2.73 28.73
CA THR A 443 -3.00 -3.10 30.14
C THR A 443 -4.32 -3.41 30.84
N ASP A 444 -4.25 -4.27 31.84
CA ASP A 444 -5.38 -4.77 32.58
C ASP A 444 -6.26 -3.63 33.17
N LYS A 445 -7.55 -3.89 33.34
CA LYS A 445 -8.57 -2.95 33.85
C LYS A 445 -8.29 -2.37 35.26
N VAL A 446 -7.23 -2.80 35.92
CA VAL A 446 -6.83 -2.39 37.25
C VAL A 446 -5.63 -1.43 37.21
N MET A 447 -5.73 -0.36 36.45
CA MET A 447 -4.77 0.73 36.59
C MET A 447 -5.32 1.80 37.56
N PRO A 448 -4.57 2.14 38.61
CA PRO A 448 -5.00 3.17 39.53
C PRO A 448 -4.92 4.56 38.88
N VAL A 449 -5.54 5.49 39.57
CA VAL A 449 -5.84 6.91 39.30
C VAL A 449 -4.82 7.76 38.52
N SER A 450 -3.58 7.34 38.40
CA SER A 450 -2.56 8.00 37.56
C SER A 450 -2.87 7.99 36.03
N TYR A 451 -3.84 7.17 35.63
CA TYR A 451 -4.29 7.07 34.24
C TYR A 451 -5.06 8.31 33.74
N THR A 452 -5.71 9.06 34.66
CA THR A 452 -6.43 10.28 34.29
C THR A 452 -5.51 11.37 33.72
N HIS A 453 -4.23 11.33 34.02
CA HIS A 453 -3.25 12.26 33.44
C HIS A 453 -2.74 11.86 32.07
N LEU A 454 -2.88 10.59 31.66
CA LEU A 454 -2.58 10.12 30.31
C LEU A 454 -3.71 10.40 29.31
N THR A 455 -4.88 10.77 29.81
CA THR A 455 -6.01 11.20 28.97
C THR A 455 -5.99 12.70 28.68
N LEU A 456 -4.85 13.34 28.83
CA LEU A 456 -4.68 14.74 28.49
C LEU A 456 -5.00 15.00 27.03
N PRO A 457 -5.49 16.20 26.77
CA PRO A 457 -6.39 16.47 25.68
C PRO A 457 -5.78 16.02 24.39
N THR A 458 -6.38 14.98 23.87
CA THR A 458 -6.43 14.77 22.45
C THR A 458 -6.63 16.12 21.85
N THR A 459 -5.70 16.56 21.08
CA THR A 459 -5.81 17.79 20.34
C THR A 459 -7.20 17.88 19.72
N PRO A 460 -7.97 18.85 20.07
CA PRO A 460 -9.34 18.95 19.62
C PRO A 460 -9.47 19.58 18.24
N TYR A 461 -8.39 19.67 17.47
CA TYR A 461 -8.44 20.38 16.21
C TYR A 461 -7.96 19.48 15.06
N VAL A 462 -8.92 18.87 14.39
CA VAL A 462 -8.89 18.57 12.98
C VAL A 462 -9.89 19.50 12.30
#